data_ae1c5f283aa84545fffe824ee6784b1e
#
_entry.id   ae1c5f283aa84545fffe824ee6784b1e
#
_cell.length_a   1.000
_cell.length_b   1.000
_cell.length_c   1.000
_cell.angle_alpha   90.00
_cell.angle_beta   90.00
_cell.angle_gamma   90.00
#
_symmetry.space_group_name_H-M   'P 1'
#
loop_
_entity.id
_entity.type
_entity.pdbx_description
1 polymer ?
#
loop_
_entity_poly.entity_id
_entity_poly.type
_entity_poly.pdbx_seq_one_letter_code
_entity_poly.pdbx_strand_id
1 'polypeptide(L)'
;MRYYLEKRDPEFEPKMAEILCIYRQVAVLREQGQSAASAAEGTQGSQAIISYDEKPGIQAIGTTAPDRPPLPGTSPTVMRDHEYKRHGTLTLIAGIDLLTGHVHALVRERHRSREFIEFLKLLNAAYPADTAIELILDNHSAHVSRETTNWLAAQPIGRFTFTFTPTHGSWLNLIEGFFSKLARSVLRHIRVRSKHELNERLTAFIADINSEPVVHTWRYKIDDAA
;
A
#
# COMPACT_ATOMS: atom_id res chain seq x y z
N MET A 1 -17.60 13.14 -24.67
CA MET A 1 -16.43 13.83 -24.11
C MET A 1 -15.23 12.94 -24.36
N ARG A 2 -14.09 13.47 -24.82
CA ARG A 2 -12.84 12.72 -24.98
C ARG A 2 -11.84 13.26 -23.96
N TYR A 3 -11.22 12.36 -23.22
CA TYR A 3 -10.13 12.70 -22.29
C TYR A 3 -8.79 12.55 -23.02
N TYR A 4 -7.83 13.43 -22.74
CA TYR A 4 -6.48 13.35 -23.27
C TYR A 4 -5.47 13.73 -22.18
N LEU A 5 -4.24 13.19 -22.29
CA LEU A 5 -3.13 13.57 -21.45
C LEU A 5 -2.31 14.64 -22.16
N GLU A 6 -2.18 15.81 -21.53
CA GLU A 6 -1.43 16.93 -22.10
C GLU A 6 0.09 16.66 -22.07
N LYS A 7 0.55 16.02 -21.01
CA LYS A 7 1.96 15.58 -20.88
C LYS A 7 2.01 14.09 -20.62
N ARG A 8 2.64 13.35 -21.53
CA ARG A 8 3.01 11.95 -21.30
C ARG A 8 4.38 11.89 -20.66
N ASP A 9 4.60 10.91 -19.75
CA ASP A 9 5.94 10.59 -19.27
C ASP A 9 6.78 10.08 -20.46
N PRO A 10 7.88 10.76 -20.84
CA PRO A 10 8.73 10.28 -21.95
C PRO A 10 9.38 8.93 -21.65
N GLU A 11 9.49 8.56 -20.37
CA GLU A 11 10.05 7.29 -19.91
C GLU A 11 8.96 6.29 -19.50
N PHE A 12 7.71 6.49 -19.95
CA PHE A 12 6.60 5.62 -19.57
C PHE A 12 6.85 4.15 -19.89
N GLU A 13 7.20 3.86 -21.14
CA GLU A 13 7.41 2.48 -21.59
C GLU A 13 8.62 1.80 -20.93
N PRO A 14 9.81 2.44 -20.81
CA PRO A 14 10.93 1.86 -20.09
C PRO A 14 10.60 1.55 -18.62
N LYS A 15 10.00 2.49 -17.90
CA LYS A 15 9.59 2.28 -16.49
C LYS A 15 8.54 1.20 -16.34
N MET A 16 7.54 1.17 -17.24
CA MET A 16 6.54 0.10 -17.27
C MET A 16 7.22 -1.25 -17.49
N ALA A 17 8.12 -1.36 -18.46
CA ALA A 17 8.85 -2.60 -18.74
C ALA A 17 9.67 -3.08 -17.54
N GLU A 18 10.33 -2.16 -16.83
CA GLU A 18 11.08 -2.46 -15.60
C GLU A 18 10.18 -3.08 -14.54
N ILE A 19 9.03 -2.45 -14.24
CA ILE A 19 8.07 -2.97 -13.26
C ILE A 19 7.52 -4.34 -13.67
N LEU A 20 7.20 -4.51 -14.94
CA LEU A 20 6.73 -5.80 -15.45
C LEU A 20 7.80 -6.90 -15.37
N CYS A 21 9.08 -6.56 -15.54
CA CYS A 21 10.19 -7.47 -15.29
C CYS A 21 10.25 -7.88 -13.81
N ILE A 22 10.07 -6.95 -12.88
CA ILE A 22 10.02 -7.26 -11.44
C ILE A 22 8.84 -8.20 -11.14
N TYR A 23 7.66 -7.98 -11.71
CA TYR A 23 6.53 -8.88 -11.50
C TYR A 23 6.74 -10.29 -12.07
N ARG A 24 7.47 -10.42 -13.19
CA ARG A 24 7.92 -11.73 -13.69
C ARG A 24 8.91 -12.37 -12.75
N GLN A 25 9.87 -11.62 -12.22
CA GLN A 25 10.82 -12.11 -11.22
C GLN A 25 10.10 -12.60 -9.97
N VAL A 26 9.11 -11.87 -9.45
CA VAL A 26 8.25 -12.30 -8.34
C VAL A 26 7.60 -13.65 -8.65
N ALA A 27 7.04 -13.85 -9.84
CA ALA A 27 6.42 -15.11 -10.23
C ALA A 27 7.43 -16.28 -10.19
N VAL A 28 8.63 -16.08 -10.76
CA VAL A 28 9.70 -17.08 -10.78
C VAL A 28 10.19 -17.41 -9.36
N LEU A 29 10.44 -16.39 -8.53
CA LEU A 29 10.89 -16.59 -7.14
C LEU A 29 9.87 -17.37 -6.31
N ARG A 30 8.58 -17.12 -6.54
CA ARG A 30 7.50 -17.85 -5.87
C ARG A 30 7.42 -19.30 -6.30
N GLU A 31 7.57 -19.60 -7.59
CA GLU A 31 7.62 -20.96 -8.11
C GLU A 31 8.80 -21.74 -7.53
N GLN A 32 9.93 -21.08 -7.31
CA GLN A 32 11.14 -21.66 -6.72
C GLN A 32 11.07 -21.79 -5.17
N GLY A 33 10.00 -21.32 -4.53
CA GLY A 33 9.84 -21.35 -3.08
C GLY A 33 10.78 -20.41 -2.32
N GLN A 34 11.44 -19.50 -3.01
CA GLN A 34 12.39 -18.53 -2.44
C GLN A 34 11.62 -17.31 -1.93
N SER A 35 11.07 -17.39 -0.72
CA SER A 35 10.60 -16.22 0.02
C SER A 35 11.64 -15.81 1.07
N ALA A 36 11.64 -14.52 1.46
CA ALA A 36 12.48 -14.04 2.54
C ALA A 36 12.27 -14.80 3.87
N ALA A 37 11.13 -15.48 4.03
CA ALA A 37 10.80 -16.32 5.17
C ALA A 37 11.44 -17.71 5.12
N SER A 38 11.89 -18.20 3.97
CA SER A 38 12.47 -19.55 3.80
C SER A 38 14.00 -19.60 3.82
N ALA A 39 14.67 -18.47 4.02
CA ALA A 39 16.13 -18.37 4.08
C ALA A 39 16.74 -18.95 5.37
N ALA A 40 16.25 -20.11 5.86
CA ALA A 40 16.84 -20.81 6.99
C ALA A 40 18.07 -21.66 6.62
N GLU A 41 18.40 -21.81 5.32
CA GLU A 41 19.62 -22.55 4.91
C GLU A 41 20.33 -21.80 3.77
N GLY A 42 21.46 -21.24 4.12
CA GLY A 42 22.37 -20.42 3.32
C GLY A 42 22.49 -20.74 1.86
N THR A 43 22.06 -19.81 1.01
CA THR A 43 22.73 -19.49 -0.26
C THR A 43 22.00 -18.30 -0.95
N GLN A 44 22.73 -17.24 -1.25
CA GLN A 44 22.32 -15.98 -1.89
C GLN A 44 21.31 -15.14 -1.07
N GLY A 45 21.63 -13.86 -0.86
CA GLY A 45 20.88 -12.94 -0.02
C GLY A 45 19.38 -12.98 -0.31
N SER A 46 18.57 -13.10 0.76
CA SER A 46 17.13 -13.08 0.65
C SER A 46 16.66 -11.74 0.07
N GLN A 47 15.59 -11.75 -0.71
CA GLN A 47 15.02 -10.56 -1.32
C GLN A 47 13.58 -10.36 -0.87
N ALA A 48 13.20 -9.12 -0.57
CA ALA A 48 11.82 -8.69 -0.37
C ALA A 48 11.45 -7.68 -1.46
N ILE A 49 10.28 -7.84 -2.07
CA ILE A 49 9.79 -6.94 -3.13
C ILE A 49 8.47 -6.35 -2.65
N ILE A 50 8.49 -5.06 -2.39
CA ILE A 50 7.40 -4.34 -1.72
C ILE A 50 6.71 -3.40 -2.71
N SER A 51 5.42 -3.62 -2.96
CA SER A 51 4.56 -2.65 -3.64
C SER A 51 4.05 -1.66 -2.58
N TYR A 52 4.46 -0.40 -2.67
CA TYR A 52 4.27 0.64 -1.65
C TYR A 52 3.43 1.80 -2.18
N ASP A 53 2.57 2.37 -1.33
CA ASP A 53 1.86 3.63 -1.60
C ASP A 53 1.23 4.20 -0.32
N GLU A 54 0.68 5.42 -0.40
CA GLU A 54 -0.08 6.06 0.66
C GLU A 54 -1.55 6.23 0.29
N LYS A 55 -2.42 6.03 1.28
CA LYS A 55 -3.83 6.42 1.21
C LYS A 55 -4.08 7.59 2.15
N PRO A 56 -3.93 8.84 1.67
CA PRO A 56 -4.16 10.03 2.48
C PRO A 56 -5.64 10.29 2.69
N GLY A 57 -5.95 11.16 3.65
CA GLY A 57 -7.26 11.77 3.81
C GLY A 57 -8.38 10.83 4.24
N ILE A 58 -8.07 9.70 4.88
CA ILE A 58 -9.09 8.80 5.44
C ILE A 58 -9.83 9.55 6.55
N GLN A 59 -11.12 9.80 6.33
CA GLN A 59 -11.91 10.65 7.22
C GLN A 59 -12.44 9.87 8.43
N ALA A 60 -12.19 10.38 9.63
CA ALA A 60 -12.87 9.96 10.84
C ALA A 60 -14.21 10.69 10.94
N ILE A 61 -15.30 10.01 10.60
CA ILE A 61 -16.65 10.56 10.55
C ILE A 61 -17.52 9.88 11.59
N GLY A 62 -18.15 10.67 12.46
CA GLY A 62 -19.17 10.21 13.40
C GLY A 62 -20.58 10.59 12.97
N THR A 63 -21.58 9.88 13.49
CA THR A 63 -23.00 10.26 13.37
C THR A 63 -23.35 11.33 14.42
N THR A 64 -24.31 12.21 14.11
CA THR A 64 -24.86 13.19 15.05
C THR A 64 -26.00 12.59 15.86
N ALA A 65 -26.72 11.62 15.29
CA ALA A 65 -27.77 10.83 15.94
C ALA A 65 -27.54 9.32 15.70
N PRO A 66 -28.07 8.42 16.54
CA PRO A 66 -27.96 6.99 16.35
C PRO A 66 -28.72 6.53 15.10
N ASP A 67 -28.18 5.51 14.43
CA ASP A 67 -28.87 4.83 13.32
C ASP A 67 -30.19 4.23 13.81
N ARG A 68 -31.23 4.29 12.98
CA ARG A 68 -32.53 3.64 13.25
C ARG A 68 -32.55 2.27 12.58
N PRO A 69 -32.94 1.20 13.31
CA PRO A 69 -33.02 -0.13 12.75
C PRO A 69 -34.12 -0.22 11.69
N PRO A 70 -34.09 -1.24 10.81
CA PRO A 70 -35.19 -1.54 9.90
C PRO A 70 -36.49 -1.80 10.66
N LEU A 71 -37.58 -1.27 10.13
CA LEU A 71 -38.94 -1.48 10.64
C LEU A 71 -39.75 -2.22 9.57
N PRO A 72 -40.15 -3.49 9.78
CA PRO A 72 -40.95 -4.26 8.82
C PRO A 72 -42.23 -3.50 8.44
N GLY A 73 -42.54 -3.46 7.15
CA GLY A 73 -43.70 -2.76 6.62
C GLY A 73 -43.59 -1.25 6.48
N THR A 74 -42.56 -0.61 7.07
CA THR A 74 -42.40 0.85 7.05
C THR A 74 -41.06 1.25 6.42
N SER A 75 -39.94 0.65 6.85
CA SER A 75 -38.61 0.92 6.33
C SER A 75 -37.79 -0.37 6.34
N PRO A 76 -37.50 -0.95 5.16
CA PRO A 76 -36.80 -2.23 5.06
C PRO A 76 -35.27 -2.11 5.30
N THR A 77 -34.74 -0.88 5.41
CA THR A 77 -33.31 -0.60 5.51
C THR A 77 -32.98 0.17 6.77
N VAL A 78 -31.73 0.08 7.21
CA VAL A 78 -31.19 0.97 8.27
C VAL A 78 -31.25 2.42 7.78
N MET A 79 -31.87 3.28 8.57
CA MET A 79 -31.91 4.71 8.32
C MET A 79 -30.81 5.38 9.12
N ARG A 80 -29.97 6.15 8.43
CA ARG A 80 -28.85 6.89 9.01
C ARG A 80 -29.10 8.39 8.86
N ASP A 81 -28.73 9.16 9.89
CA ASP A 81 -28.73 10.60 9.80
C ASP A 81 -27.78 11.04 8.68
N HIS A 82 -28.23 11.96 7.83
CA HIS A 82 -27.41 12.54 6.77
C HIS A 82 -26.36 13.52 7.34
N GLU A 83 -26.60 14.08 8.53
CA GLU A 83 -25.61 14.90 9.20
C GLU A 83 -24.50 14.04 9.81
N TYR A 84 -23.29 14.60 9.83
CA TYR A 84 -22.12 13.91 10.37
C TYR A 84 -21.15 14.89 11.04
N LYS A 85 -20.42 14.40 12.01
CA LYS A 85 -19.33 15.11 12.68
C LYS A 85 -17.99 14.62 12.15
N ARG A 86 -17.14 15.54 11.73
CA ARG A 86 -15.75 15.23 11.33
C ARG A 86 -14.83 15.31 12.55
N HIS A 87 -14.04 14.27 12.78
CA HIS A 87 -13.05 14.19 13.85
C HIS A 87 -11.62 14.38 13.34
N GLY A 88 -11.45 14.64 12.03
CA GLY A 88 -10.18 14.81 11.35
C GLY A 88 -9.90 13.69 10.35
N THR A 89 -8.66 13.62 9.90
CA THR A 89 -8.20 12.64 8.90
C THR A 89 -6.97 11.88 9.39
N LEU A 90 -6.79 10.67 8.86
CA LEU A 90 -5.57 9.88 8.99
C LEU A 90 -5.07 9.50 7.58
N THR A 91 -3.80 9.16 7.50
CA THR A 91 -3.16 8.58 6.32
C THR A 91 -2.72 7.17 6.67
N LEU A 92 -3.03 6.23 5.81
CA LEU A 92 -2.46 4.89 5.85
C LEU A 92 -1.28 4.84 4.87
N ILE A 93 -0.10 4.55 5.39
CA ILE A 93 1.12 4.29 4.65
C ILE A 93 1.28 2.78 4.64
N ALA A 94 1.35 2.14 3.48
CA ALA A 94 1.36 0.69 3.42
C ALA A 94 2.26 0.16 2.31
N GLY A 95 2.73 -1.08 2.48
CA GLY A 95 3.46 -1.84 1.48
C GLY A 95 3.11 -3.32 1.58
N ILE A 96 2.87 -3.96 0.44
CA ILE A 96 2.63 -5.39 0.35
C ILE A 96 3.91 -6.06 -0.12
N ASP A 97 4.39 -7.02 0.64
CA ASP A 97 5.41 -7.95 0.16
C ASP A 97 4.79 -8.85 -0.91
N LEU A 98 5.27 -8.74 -2.12
CA LEU A 98 4.74 -9.48 -3.27
C LEU A 98 5.11 -10.97 -3.26
N LEU A 99 6.09 -11.36 -2.47
CA LEU A 99 6.48 -12.78 -2.31
C LEU A 99 5.59 -13.49 -1.29
N THR A 100 5.25 -12.82 -0.19
CA THR A 100 4.52 -13.43 0.93
C THR A 100 3.06 -13.00 1.03
N GLY A 101 2.70 -11.85 0.45
CA GLY A 101 1.39 -11.22 0.62
C GLY A 101 1.23 -10.44 1.93
N HIS A 102 2.27 -10.41 2.77
CA HIS A 102 2.24 -9.70 4.05
C HIS A 102 2.16 -8.18 3.84
N VAL A 103 1.32 -7.51 4.62
CA VAL A 103 1.12 -6.06 4.56
C VAL A 103 1.84 -5.39 5.71
N HIS A 104 2.85 -4.58 5.41
CA HIS A 104 3.46 -3.65 6.35
C HIS A 104 2.71 -2.33 6.31
N ALA A 105 2.37 -1.75 7.45
CA ALA A 105 1.61 -0.51 7.45
C ALA A 105 1.87 0.37 8.68
N LEU A 106 1.70 1.69 8.47
CA LEU A 106 1.71 2.72 9.50
C LEU A 106 0.49 3.63 9.32
N VAL A 107 -0.21 3.93 10.41
CA VAL A 107 -1.25 4.94 10.41
C VAL A 107 -0.68 6.23 11.01
N ARG A 108 -0.72 7.31 10.23
CA ARG A 108 -0.17 8.61 10.63
C ARG A 108 -1.15 9.73 10.27
N GLU A 109 -0.91 10.93 10.79
CA GLU A 109 -1.70 12.11 10.42
C GLU A 109 -1.23 12.72 9.09
N ARG A 110 -0.01 12.42 8.68
CA ARG A 110 0.65 12.99 7.49
C ARG A 110 1.47 11.92 6.79
N HIS A 111 1.91 12.22 5.55
CA HIS A 111 2.72 11.35 4.69
C HIS A 111 3.88 12.15 4.07
N ARG A 112 4.74 12.73 4.92
CA ARG A 112 5.93 13.48 4.51
C ARG A 112 7.16 12.55 4.52
N SER A 113 8.29 13.06 4.14
CA SER A 113 9.58 12.34 4.18
C SER A 113 9.85 11.66 5.53
N ARG A 114 9.48 12.31 6.64
CA ARG A 114 9.63 11.74 7.97
C ARG A 114 8.82 10.47 8.17
N GLU A 115 7.55 10.50 7.80
CA GLU A 115 6.65 9.35 7.94
C GLU A 115 7.05 8.23 6.96
N PHE A 116 7.54 8.59 5.76
CA PHE A 116 8.11 7.62 4.83
C PHE A 116 9.37 6.95 5.40
N ILE A 117 10.29 7.71 6.00
CA ILE A 117 11.46 7.15 6.67
C ILE A 117 11.05 6.24 7.85
N GLU A 118 9.99 6.58 8.60
CA GLU A 118 9.45 5.69 9.64
C GLU A 118 8.99 4.35 9.03
N PHE A 119 8.37 4.37 7.84
CA PHE A 119 7.99 3.16 7.13
C PHE A 119 9.22 2.35 6.66
N LEU A 120 10.24 3.00 6.12
CA LEU A 120 11.50 2.32 5.75
C LEU A 120 12.18 1.67 6.96
N LYS A 121 12.14 2.32 8.13
CA LYS A 121 12.64 1.75 9.39
C LYS A 121 11.83 0.53 9.83
N LEU A 122 10.51 0.56 9.63
CA LEU A 122 9.66 -0.61 9.90
C LEU A 122 10.07 -1.78 9.02
N LEU A 123 10.24 -1.57 7.71
CA LEU A 123 10.73 -2.61 6.80
C LEU A 123 12.12 -3.10 7.20
N ASN A 124 13.03 -2.17 7.52
CA ASN A 124 14.39 -2.54 7.94
C ASN A 124 14.42 -3.45 9.17
N ALA A 125 13.48 -3.27 10.09
CA ALA A 125 13.32 -4.09 11.29
C ALA A 125 12.59 -5.41 11.03
N ALA A 126 11.74 -5.48 10.00
CA ALA A 126 10.94 -6.65 9.68
C ALA A 126 11.72 -7.74 8.95
N TYR A 127 12.78 -7.38 8.23
CA TYR A 127 13.56 -8.31 7.41
C TYR A 127 14.99 -8.49 7.97
N PRO A 128 15.59 -9.70 7.83
CA PRO A 128 16.98 -9.94 8.16
C PRO A 128 17.94 -8.92 7.56
N ALA A 129 19.09 -8.70 8.20
CA ALA A 129 20.02 -7.64 7.81
C ALA A 129 20.63 -7.82 6.41
N ASP A 130 20.72 -9.05 5.93
CA ASP A 130 21.24 -9.45 4.62
C ASP A 130 20.19 -9.48 3.51
N THR A 131 18.91 -9.21 3.83
CA THR A 131 17.83 -9.16 2.85
C THR A 131 17.90 -7.87 2.03
N ALA A 132 17.94 -7.95 0.70
CA ALA A 132 17.73 -6.82 -0.19
C ALA A 132 16.23 -6.46 -0.24
N ILE A 133 15.89 -5.19 -0.03
CA ILE A 133 14.50 -4.70 -0.03
C ILE A 133 14.30 -3.79 -1.24
N GLU A 134 13.53 -4.24 -2.19
CA GLU A 134 13.14 -3.47 -3.36
C GLU A 134 11.73 -2.90 -3.18
N LEU A 135 11.58 -1.58 -3.36
CA LEU A 135 10.28 -0.91 -3.30
C LEU A 135 9.85 -0.44 -4.68
N ILE A 136 8.63 -0.84 -5.09
CA ILE A 136 7.91 -0.24 -6.21
C ILE A 136 7.03 0.87 -5.64
N LEU A 137 7.24 2.11 -6.06
CA LEU A 137 6.59 3.30 -5.52
C LEU A 137 6.40 4.38 -6.59
N ASP A 138 5.56 5.35 -6.31
CA ASP A 138 5.32 6.49 -7.18
C ASP A 138 6.40 7.59 -7.06
N ASN A 139 6.30 8.62 -7.91
CA ASN A 139 7.23 9.75 -7.93
C ASN A 139 6.89 10.83 -6.88
N HIS A 140 6.28 10.48 -5.74
CA HIS A 140 5.99 11.46 -4.71
C HIS A 140 7.28 12.10 -4.15
N SER A 141 7.25 13.41 -3.92
CA SER A 141 8.45 14.19 -3.52
C SER A 141 9.08 13.73 -2.20
N ALA A 142 8.31 13.10 -1.32
CA ALA A 142 8.83 12.53 -0.07
C ALA A 142 9.85 11.41 -0.31
N HIS A 143 9.69 10.65 -1.39
CA HIS A 143 10.52 9.47 -1.72
C HIS A 143 11.94 9.87 -2.16
N VAL A 144 12.06 11.01 -2.82
CA VAL A 144 13.34 11.55 -3.35
C VAL A 144 13.85 12.75 -2.57
N SER A 145 13.27 13.04 -1.41
CA SER A 145 13.65 14.17 -0.59
C SER A 145 15.09 14.04 -0.07
N ARG A 146 15.72 15.17 0.28
CA ARG A 146 17.05 15.19 0.88
C ARG A 146 17.11 14.36 2.18
N GLU A 147 16.05 14.40 2.97
CA GLU A 147 15.96 13.64 4.23
C GLU A 147 15.98 12.13 3.96
N THR A 148 15.17 11.68 3.00
CA THR A 148 15.10 10.28 2.56
C THR A 148 16.44 9.82 1.98
N THR A 149 17.03 10.59 1.07
CA THR A 149 18.33 10.29 0.46
C THR A 149 19.43 10.16 1.51
N ASN A 150 19.48 11.08 2.48
CA ASN A 150 20.46 11.03 3.56
C ASN A 150 20.27 9.79 4.44
N TRP A 151 19.03 9.41 4.73
CA TRP A 151 18.76 8.21 5.51
C TRP A 151 19.16 6.94 4.75
N LEU A 152 18.85 6.85 3.45
CA LEU A 152 19.24 5.73 2.59
C LEU A 152 20.76 5.58 2.48
N ALA A 153 21.49 6.70 2.34
CA ALA A 153 22.95 6.69 2.26
C ALA A 153 23.64 6.16 3.55
N ALA A 154 22.93 6.18 4.69
CA ALA A 154 23.40 5.60 5.93
C ALA A 154 23.10 4.12 6.10
N GLN A 155 22.37 3.50 5.14
CA GLN A 155 22.08 2.06 5.16
C GLN A 155 23.19 1.26 4.46
N PRO A 156 23.32 -0.04 4.75
CA PRO A 156 24.21 -0.91 3.99
C PRO A 156 23.96 -0.83 2.48
N ILE A 157 25.00 -0.90 1.68
CA ILE A 157 24.91 -0.87 0.22
C ILE A 157 24.05 -2.06 -0.24
N GLY A 158 23.05 -1.79 -1.11
CA GLY A 158 22.13 -2.81 -1.63
C GLY A 158 20.97 -3.18 -0.69
N ARG A 159 20.88 -2.56 0.52
CA ARG A 159 19.78 -2.84 1.45
C ARG A 159 18.42 -2.37 0.90
N PHE A 160 18.39 -1.19 0.28
CA PHE A 160 17.17 -0.62 -0.31
C PHE A 160 17.41 -0.23 -1.77
N THR A 161 16.47 -0.63 -2.63
CA THR A 161 16.40 -0.22 -4.04
C THR A 161 15.00 0.30 -4.32
N PHE A 162 14.90 1.38 -5.09
CA PHE A 162 13.62 1.98 -5.46
C PHE A 162 13.40 1.89 -6.97
N THR A 163 12.25 1.36 -7.35
CA THR A 163 11.76 1.32 -8.72
C THR A 163 10.51 2.20 -8.81
N PHE A 164 10.58 3.26 -9.63
CA PHE A 164 9.52 4.25 -9.71
C PHE A 164 8.52 3.93 -10.80
N THR A 165 7.22 4.02 -10.47
CA THR A 165 6.17 3.94 -11.49
C THR A 165 6.25 5.14 -12.45
N PRO A 166 5.87 4.98 -13.73
CA PRO A 166 5.78 6.12 -14.63
C PRO A 166 4.70 7.09 -14.16
N THR A 167 4.85 8.36 -14.51
CA THR A 167 3.81 9.38 -14.25
C THR A 167 2.49 8.94 -14.90
N HIS A 168 1.39 9.02 -14.17
CA HIS A 168 0.08 8.50 -14.56
C HIS A 168 0.00 6.95 -14.69
N GLY A 169 0.97 6.24 -14.15
CA GLY A 169 1.05 4.78 -14.16
C GLY A 169 0.71 4.11 -12.82
N SER A 170 -0.08 4.74 -11.94
CA SER A 170 -0.43 4.19 -10.61
C SER A 170 -1.08 2.81 -10.68
N TRP A 171 -1.82 2.52 -11.78
CA TRP A 171 -2.42 1.21 -12.02
C TRP A 171 -1.40 0.07 -12.12
N LEU A 172 -0.12 0.39 -12.37
CA LEU A 172 0.98 -0.58 -12.30
C LEU A 172 1.34 -0.97 -10.86
N ASN A 173 0.90 -0.20 -9.86
CA ASN A 173 1.20 -0.47 -8.47
C ASN A 173 0.17 -1.43 -7.85
N LEU A 174 0.58 -2.66 -7.53
CA LEU A 174 -0.33 -3.72 -7.04
C LEU A 174 -1.00 -3.38 -5.70
N ILE A 175 -0.44 -2.50 -4.89
CA ILE A 175 -1.04 -2.07 -3.61
C ILE A 175 -2.37 -1.35 -3.79
N GLU A 176 -2.66 -0.80 -4.96
CA GLU A 176 -3.97 -0.19 -5.27
C GLU A 176 -5.12 -1.19 -5.08
N GLY A 177 -4.88 -2.47 -5.36
CA GLY A 177 -5.82 -3.56 -5.08
C GLY A 177 -6.14 -3.69 -3.59
N PHE A 178 -5.14 -3.58 -2.72
CA PHE A 178 -5.30 -3.57 -1.28
C PHE A 178 -6.10 -2.35 -0.81
N PHE A 179 -5.77 -1.14 -1.27
CA PHE A 179 -6.54 0.06 -0.92
C PHE A 179 -7.99 0.00 -1.41
N SER A 180 -8.23 -0.62 -2.56
CA SER A 180 -9.59 -0.87 -3.04
C SER A 180 -10.34 -1.85 -2.13
N LYS A 181 -9.70 -2.90 -1.63
CA LYS A 181 -10.29 -3.83 -0.66
C LYS A 181 -10.59 -3.10 0.66
N LEU A 182 -9.63 -2.35 1.20
CA LEU A 182 -9.81 -1.53 2.40
C LEU A 182 -11.01 -0.57 2.26
N ALA A 183 -11.08 0.14 1.12
CA ALA A 183 -12.16 1.09 0.87
C ALA A 183 -13.54 0.42 0.89
N ARG A 184 -13.67 -0.76 0.30
CA ARG A 184 -14.94 -1.51 0.24
C ARG A 184 -15.29 -2.18 1.56
N SER A 185 -14.31 -2.77 2.24
CA SER A 185 -14.55 -3.61 3.42
C SER A 185 -14.64 -2.82 4.73
N VAL A 186 -13.87 -1.74 4.85
CA VAL A 186 -13.75 -0.97 6.10
C VAL A 186 -14.29 0.44 5.96
N LEU A 187 -13.85 1.19 4.93
CA LEU A 187 -14.10 2.62 4.87
C LEU A 187 -15.51 2.94 4.36
N ARG A 188 -16.08 2.08 3.52
CA ARG A 188 -17.45 2.27 3.04
C ARG A 188 -18.41 2.25 4.22
N HIS A 189 -19.10 3.36 4.43
CA HIS A 189 -20.08 3.53 5.52
C HIS A 189 -19.50 3.49 6.95
N ILE A 190 -18.17 3.56 7.11
CA ILE A 190 -17.55 3.61 8.44
C ILE A 190 -18.09 4.81 9.24
N ARG A 191 -18.34 4.58 10.54
CA ARG A 191 -18.60 5.63 11.52
C ARG A 191 -17.74 5.35 12.73
N VAL A 192 -17.06 6.40 13.20
CA VAL A 192 -16.15 6.35 14.34
C VAL A 192 -16.34 7.59 15.22
N ARG A 193 -16.02 7.46 16.48
CA ARG A 193 -16.15 8.54 17.47
C ARG A 193 -14.92 9.43 17.57
N SER A 194 -13.79 8.97 16.99
CA SER A 194 -12.51 9.67 17.06
C SER A 194 -11.53 9.17 15.98
N LYS A 195 -10.42 9.89 15.79
CA LYS A 195 -9.28 9.40 15.01
C LYS A 195 -8.64 8.16 15.63
N HIS A 196 -8.69 8.04 16.96
CA HIS A 196 -8.15 6.88 17.67
C HIS A 196 -8.92 5.61 17.27
N GLU A 197 -10.25 5.64 17.33
CA GLU A 197 -11.08 4.50 16.89
C GLU A 197 -10.86 4.17 15.40
N LEU A 198 -10.68 5.19 14.54
CA LEU A 198 -10.34 4.94 13.14
C LEU A 198 -9.00 4.19 13.02
N ASN A 199 -7.97 4.62 13.76
CA ASN A 199 -6.68 3.95 13.80
C ASN A 199 -6.80 2.49 14.26
N GLU A 200 -7.52 2.22 15.32
CA GLU A 200 -7.77 0.86 15.84
C GLU A 200 -8.42 -0.03 14.76
N ARG A 201 -9.44 0.48 14.06
CA ARG A 201 -10.10 -0.26 12.98
C ARG A 201 -9.20 -0.54 11.79
N LEU A 202 -8.36 0.42 11.40
CA LEU A 202 -7.37 0.23 10.34
C LEU A 202 -6.33 -0.82 10.76
N THR A 203 -5.81 -0.74 11.97
CA THR A 203 -4.83 -1.69 12.51
C THR A 203 -5.43 -3.10 12.63
N ALA A 204 -6.65 -3.23 13.11
CA ALA A 204 -7.34 -4.52 13.19
C ALA A 204 -7.55 -5.15 11.82
N PHE A 205 -7.93 -4.36 10.81
CA PHE A 205 -8.07 -4.84 9.44
C PHE A 205 -6.74 -5.33 8.85
N ILE A 206 -5.63 -4.64 9.12
CA ILE A 206 -4.30 -5.06 8.67
C ILE A 206 -3.89 -6.37 9.36
N ALA A 207 -4.16 -6.50 10.67
CA ALA A 207 -3.88 -7.73 11.41
C ALA A 207 -4.72 -8.91 10.87
N ASP A 208 -5.99 -8.67 10.54
CA ASP A 208 -6.88 -9.68 9.95
C ASP A 208 -6.34 -10.15 8.57
N ILE A 209 -5.93 -9.22 7.69
CA ILE A 209 -5.33 -9.58 6.40
C ILE A 209 -4.03 -10.36 6.59
N ASN A 210 -3.20 -9.99 7.57
CA ASN A 210 -1.93 -10.65 7.83
C ASN A 210 -2.08 -11.99 8.56
N SER A 211 -3.26 -12.33 9.08
CA SER A 211 -3.54 -13.68 9.62
C SER A 211 -3.59 -14.75 8.52
N GLU A 212 -4.07 -14.36 7.33
CA GLU A 212 -4.09 -15.20 6.11
C GLU A 212 -3.64 -14.35 4.91
N PRO A 213 -2.33 -14.10 4.74
CA PRO A 213 -1.83 -13.23 3.70
C PRO A 213 -2.17 -13.76 2.30
N VAL A 214 -2.72 -12.88 1.47
CA VAL A 214 -3.07 -13.20 0.09
C VAL A 214 -2.02 -12.62 -0.84
N VAL A 215 -1.36 -13.48 -1.60
CA VAL A 215 -0.37 -13.05 -2.57
C VAL A 215 -1.06 -12.47 -3.79
N HIS A 216 -0.73 -11.23 -4.09
CA HIS A 216 -1.23 -10.53 -5.27
C HIS A 216 -0.42 -10.92 -6.51
N THR A 217 -1.10 -11.26 -7.60
CA THR A 217 -0.48 -11.65 -8.88
C THR A 217 -0.86 -10.65 -9.96
N TRP A 218 0.11 -10.20 -10.73
CA TRP A 218 -0.15 -9.43 -11.93
C TRP A 218 -0.80 -10.32 -13.00
N ARG A 219 -1.98 -9.93 -13.51
CA ARG A 219 -2.77 -10.73 -14.45
C ARG A 219 -2.87 -10.13 -15.86
N TYR A 220 -2.42 -8.90 -16.06
CA TYR A 220 -2.44 -8.30 -17.39
C TYR A 220 -1.39 -8.95 -18.28
N LYS A 221 -1.80 -9.38 -19.47
CA LYS A 221 -0.88 -9.89 -20.47
C LYS A 221 -0.08 -8.71 -21.03
N ILE A 222 1.23 -8.86 -21.13
CA ILE A 222 2.14 -7.84 -21.66
C ILE A 222 1.89 -7.63 -23.15
N ASP A 223 1.41 -8.67 -23.85
CA ASP A 223 1.16 -8.67 -25.30
C ASP A 223 -0.09 -7.87 -25.71
N ASP A 224 -0.96 -7.51 -24.74
CA ASP A 224 -2.16 -6.69 -24.99
C ASP A 224 -1.89 -5.18 -24.80
N ALA A 225 -0.66 -4.78 -24.49
CA ALA A 225 -0.25 -3.39 -24.21
C ALA A 225 0.61 -2.77 -25.34
N ALA A 226 0.70 -3.43 -26.51
CA ALA A 226 1.43 -2.94 -27.69
C ALA A 226 0.49 -2.26 -28.71
#